data_1c8cf1d7aeccfb9c8bcc2084355049a5
#
_entry.id   1c8cf1d7aeccfb9c8bcc2084355049a5
#
_cell.length_a   1.000
_cell.length_b   1.000
_cell.length_c   1.000
_cell.angle_alpha   90.00
_cell.angle_beta   90.00
_cell.angle_gamma   90.00
#
_symmetry.space_group_name_H-M   'P 1'
#
loop_
_entity.id
_entity.type
_entity.pdbx_description
1 polymer ?
#
loop_
_entity_poly.entity_id
_entity_poly.type
_entity_poly.pdbx_seq_one_letter_code
_entity_poly.pdbx_strand_id
1 'polypeptide(L)'
;YRFRRVPWHRHAGATGRLIGSAMLDKAKDKHGAAAGVVPERADWTIDQGWDDYRAQEHAVWKTLFERQTKLLPGRACDEFDQGMRQLPIGADEIPDFRRLSEVLMRHTGWQIVAVPGLVPDEVFFDHLANRRFPAGHFIRKANELDYLEEPDVFHDVFGHVPMLMNPVIADFVQAYGVGGLRAQQLGVLPNLARVYWYTVEFGLVQQKDGLRIYGSGIASSFTESVFALENPSPNRIGFDLERVMRTNYRIDDFQEVYFVLDSLDDLLQLAKIDFAPVYERVGKAPELQPGDVLETDRIVHRGSGRYHRAGGAAFPG
;
A
#
# COMPACT_ATOMS: atom_id res chain seq x y z
N TYR A 1 23.96 15.42 7.71
CA TYR A 1 24.19 14.22 6.92
C TYR A 1 23.89 14.54 5.45
N ARG A 2 24.91 14.44 4.56
CA ARG A 2 24.78 14.74 3.13
C ARG A 2 24.21 13.51 2.42
N PHE A 3 23.02 13.62 1.85
CA PHE A 3 22.45 12.60 0.96
C PHE A 3 23.25 12.53 -0.34
N ARG A 4 23.71 11.33 -0.70
CA ARG A 4 24.29 11.05 -2.02
C ARG A 4 23.15 10.90 -3.02
N ARG A 5 23.21 11.69 -4.09
CA ARG A 5 22.29 11.61 -5.23
C ARG A 5 22.42 10.25 -5.92
N VAL A 6 21.33 9.52 -6.04
CA VAL A 6 21.19 8.41 -6.98
C VAL A 6 20.61 8.99 -8.28
N PRO A 7 21.25 8.81 -9.44
CA PRO A 7 20.75 9.36 -10.69
C PRO A 7 19.54 8.55 -11.16
N TRP A 8 18.40 9.22 -11.28
CA TRP A 8 17.19 8.69 -11.85
C TRP A 8 17.29 8.66 -13.37
N HIS A 9 17.30 7.47 -13.96
CA HIS A 9 17.15 7.32 -15.41
C HIS A 9 15.67 7.40 -15.77
N ARG A 10 15.33 8.40 -16.60
CA ARG A 10 14.00 8.58 -17.19
C ARG A 10 13.68 7.38 -18.08
N HIS A 11 12.64 6.63 -17.75
CA HIS A 11 11.95 5.78 -18.69
C HIS A 11 10.52 6.26 -18.84
N ALA A 12 10.19 6.70 -20.06
CA ALA A 12 8.86 7.11 -20.46
C ALA A 12 7.98 5.87 -20.68
N GLY A 13 6.76 5.92 -20.11
CA GLY A 13 5.63 5.11 -20.57
C GLY A 13 5.48 3.74 -19.93
N ALA A 14 4.92 3.69 -18.74
CA ALA A 14 4.28 2.48 -18.23
C ALA A 14 2.79 2.77 -17.99
N THR A 15 1.97 2.33 -18.92
CA THR A 15 0.51 2.30 -18.77
C THR A 15 0.14 1.24 -17.72
N GLY A 16 -0.56 1.68 -16.68
CA GLY A 16 -1.37 0.96 -15.71
C GLY A 16 -1.26 -0.56 -15.62
N ARG A 17 -0.15 -1.08 -15.10
CA ARG A 17 -0.08 -2.46 -14.61
C ARG A 17 -0.17 -2.44 -13.09
N LEU A 18 -0.83 -3.45 -12.52
CA LEU A 18 -0.93 -3.62 -11.06
C LEU A 18 0.43 -3.64 -10.38
N ILE A 19 0.45 -3.35 -9.08
CA ILE A 19 1.65 -3.38 -8.24
C ILE A 19 2.45 -4.67 -8.49
N GLY A 20 1.79 -5.83 -8.55
CA GLY A 20 2.42 -7.12 -8.88
C GLY A 20 3.01 -7.18 -10.28
N SER A 21 2.29 -6.75 -11.32
CA SER A 21 2.72 -6.88 -12.72
C SER A 21 3.78 -5.85 -13.13
N ALA A 22 3.66 -4.58 -12.68
CA ALA A 22 4.63 -3.54 -13.01
C ALA A 22 5.96 -3.72 -12.27
N MET A 23 5.91 -4.27 -11.04
CA MET A 23 7.13 -4.61 -10.29
C MET A 23 7.76 -5.90 -10.77
N LEU A 24 6.98 -6.92 -11.18
CA LEU A 24 7.51 -8.16 -11.77
C LEU A 24 8.36 -7.92 -13.02
N ASP A 25 8.00 -6.99 -13.88
CA ASP A 25 8.80 -6.69 -15.08
C ASP A 25 10.12 -5.98 -14.74
N LYS A 26 10.20 -5.25 -13.62
CA LYS A 26 11.42 -4.59 -13.15
C LYS A 26 12.26 -5.46 -12.20
N ALA A 27 11.63 -6.28 -11.37
CA ALA A 27 12.30 -7.20 -10.44
C ALA A 27 13.07 -8.32 -11.17
N LYS A 28 12.68 -8.65 -12.40
CA LYS A 28 13.40 -9.63 -13.25
C LYS A 28 14.87 -9.32 -13.48
N ASP A 29 15.29 -8.05 -13.34
CA ASP A 29 16.66 -7.64 -13.68
C ASP A 29 17.61 -7.48 -12.48
N LYS A 30 17.16 -7.45 -11.23
CA LYS A 30 18.03 -7.05 -10.11
C LYS A 30 18.14 -8.00 -8.91
N HIS A 31 17.17 -8.82 -8.61
CA HIS A 31 17.19 -9.64 -7.39
C HIS A 31 16.87 -11.13 -7.57
N GLY A 32 16.95 -11.67 -8.77
CA GLY A 32 17.05 -13.13 -9.01
C GLY A 32 15.99 -14.07 -8.42
N ALA A 33 15.08 -13.57 -7.59
CA ALA A 33 14.16 -14.42 -6.84
C ALA A 33 12.79 -14.64 -7.52
N ALA A 34 12.32 -13.72 -8.37
CA ALA A 34 10.98 -13.85 -8.98
C ALA A 34 10.95 -14.53 -10.36
N ALA A 35 12.07 -14.57 -11.09
CA ALA A 35 12.13 -15.17 -12.43
C ALA A 35 12.67 -16.60 -12.36
N GLY A 36 11.79 -17.57 -12.08
CA GLY A 36 12.13 -19.00 -12.18
C GLY A 36 11.86 -19.83 -10.94
N VAL A 37 11.34 -19.27 -9.86
CA VAL A 37 10.88 -20.04 -8.71
C VAL A 37 9.52 -20.65 -9.09
N VAL A 38 9.50 -21.93 -9.41
CA VAL A 38 8.25 -22.70 -9.43
C VAL A 38 7.87 -22.88 -7.96
N PRO A 39 6.74 -22.31 -7.51
CA PRO A 39 6.37 -22.42 -6.11
C PRO A 39 6.13 -23.89 -5.77
N GLU A 40 6.59 -24.34 -4.62
CA GLU A 40 6.33 -25.70 -4.14
C GLU A 40 4.83 -25.92 -3.88
N ARG A 41 4.09 -24.86 -3.55
CA ARG A 41 2.65 -24.87 -3.33
C ARG A 41 1.94 -24.06 -4.39
N ALA A 42 0.81 -24.57 -4.88
CA ALA A 42 0.03 -23.94 -5.95
C ALA A 42 -0.47 -22.52 -5.58
N ASP A 43 -0.65 -22.23 -4.30
CA ASP A 43 -1.06 -20.93 -3.78
C ASP A 43 0.13 -20.01 -3.45
N TRP A 44 1.35 -20.36 -3.83
CA TRP A 44 2.58 -19.62 -3.61
C TRP A 44 2.96 -19.41 -2.13
N THR A 45 2.26 -20.06 -1.20
CA THR A 45 2.65 -19.96 0.22
C THR A 45 3.94 -20.73 0.49
N ILE A 46 4.75 -20.16 1.37
CA ILE A 46 5.97 -20.77 1.90
C ILE A 46 5.91 -20.83 3.42
N ASP A 47 6.87 -21.46 4.05
CA ASP A 47 7.12 -21.26 5.47
C ASP A 47 7.76 -19.88 5.66
N GLN A 48 7.34 -19.13 6.68
CA GLN A 48 7.97 -17.86 7.02
C GLN A 48 9.46 -18.03 7.35
N GLY A 49 9.84 -19.18 7.89
CA GLY A 49 11.21 -19.41 8.39
C GLY A 49 11.55 -18.47 9.54
N TRP A 50 10.60 -18.25 10.48
CA TRP A 50 10.75 -17.23 11.52
C TRP A 50 11.99 -17.43 12.38
N ASP A 51 12.36 -18.67 12.69
CA ASP A 51 13.55 -19.02 13.46
C ASP A 51 14.87 -18.81 12.68
N ASP A 52 14.80 -18.60 11.39
CA ASP A 52 15.96 -18.42 10.50
C ASP A 52 16.39 -16.95 10.37
N TYR A 53 15.57 -15.99 10.86
CA TYR A 53 15.96 -14.58 10.84
C TYR A 53 17.19 -14.33 11.69
N ARG A 54 18.15 -13.65 11.11
CA ARG A 54 19.41 -13.30 11.79
C ARG A 54 19.26 -12.06 12.65
N ALA A 55 20.10 -11.92 13.66
CA ALA A 55 20.11 -10.76 14.54
C ALA A 55 20.17 -9.41 13.81
N GLN A 56 20.86 -9.36 12.65
CA GLN A 56 20.94 -8.16 11.82
C GLN A 56 19.60 -7.80 11.16
N GLU A 57 18.81 -8.79 10.80
CA GLU A 57 17.47 -8.60 10.20
C GLU A 57 16.49 -8.07 11.26
N HIS A 58 16.50 -8.62 12.44
CA HIS A 58 15.76 -8.06 13.59
C HIS A 58 16.21 -6.63 13.93
N ALA A 59 17.49 -6.31 13.81
CA ALA A 59 18.00 -4.95 14.05
C ALA A 59 17.51 -3.93 13.00
N VAL A 60 17.34 -4.34 11.72
CA VAL A 60 16.73 -3.52 10.69
C VAL A 60 15.25 -3.26 11.02
N TRP A 61 14.49 -4.32 11.37
CA TRP A 61 13.12 -4.20 11.83
C TRP A 61 13.00 -3.21 12.99
N LYS A 62 13.82 -3.37 14.02
CA LYS A 62 13.83 -2.48 15.19
C LYS A 62 14.02 -1.02 14.79
N THR A 63 14.98 -0.77 13.92
CA THR A 63 15.27 0.59 13.45
C THR A 63 14.06 1.22 12.75
N LEU A 64 13.42 0.48 11.84
CA LEU A 64 12.24 0.93 11.10
C LEU A 64 11.05 1.13 12.05
N PHE A 65 10.80 0.17 12.94
CA PHE A 65 9.73 0.21 13.92
C PHE A 65 9.85 1.43 14.85
N GLU A 66 11.03 1.65 15.43
CA GLU A 66 11.27 2.79 16.32
C GLU A 66 11.14 4.13 15.60
N ARG A 67 11.54 4.22 14.33
CA ARG A 67 11.37 5.43 13.50
C ARG A 67 9.88 5.74 13.30
N GLN A 68 9.11 4.74 12.87
CA GLN A 68 7.70 4.93 12.53
C GLN A 68 6.83 5.14 13.78
N THR A 69 7.06 4.40 14.85
CA THR A 69 6.31 4.58 16.10
C THR A 69 6.56 5.93 16.79
N LYS A 70 7.68 6.59 16.50
CA LYS A 70 7.93 7.98 16.92
C LYS A 70 7.27 9.00 16.00
N LEU A 71 7.11 8.69 14.73
CA LEU A 71 6.59 9.60 13.72
C LEU A 71 5.06 9.61 13.65
N LEU A 72 4.44 8.43 13.70
CA LEU A 72 3.01 8.25 13.42
C LEU A 72 2.02 8.83 14.46
N PRO A 73 2.35 9.02 15.75
CA PRO A 73 1.43 9.65 16.69
C PRO A 73 0.91 10.99 16.16
N GLY A 74 -0.42 11.13 16.09
CA GLY A 74 -1.11 12.29 15.52
C GLY A 74 -1.11 12.37 13.99
N ARG A 75 -0.47 11.42 13.28
CA ARG A 75 -0.51 11.27 11.81
C ARG A 75 -1.30 10.05 11.36
N ALA A 76 -1.13 8.90 11.99
CA ALA A 76 -1.95 7.73 11.72
C ALA A 76 -3.39 7.91 12.23
N CYS A 77 -4.34 7.21 11.63
CA CYS A 77 -5.72 7.18 12.12
C CYS A 77 -5.83 6.36 13.41
N ASP A 78 -6.89 6.63 14.16
CA ASP A 78 -7.14 5.98 15.45
C ASP A 78 -7.22 4.45 15.33
N GLU A 79 -7.75 3.96 14.21
CA GLU A 79 -7.91 2.53 13.93
C GLU A 79 -6.55 1.85 13.71
N PHE A 80 -5.61 2.52 13.07
CA PHE A 80 -4.23 2.03 12.94
C PHE A 80 -3.57 1.90 14.32
N ASP A 81 -3.65 2.94 15.12
CA ASP A 81 -3.10 2.95 16.49
C ASP A 81 -3.76 1.89 17.38
N GLN A 82 -5.07 1.67 17.21
CA GLN A 82 -5.80 0.62 17.93
C GLN A 82 -5.32 -0.77 17.49
N GLY A 83 -5.18 -1.01 16.20
CA GLY A 83 -4.68 -2.27 15.66
C GLY A 83 -3.27 -2.57 16.16
N MET A 84 -2.36 -1.59 16.13
CA MET A 84 -0.99 -1.72 16.65
C MET A 84 -0.96 -2.11 18.13
N ARG A 85 -1.85 -1.56 18.96
CA ARG A 85 -1.92 -1.90 20.40
C ARG A 85 -2.46 -3.30 20.68
N GLN A 86 -3.24 -3.88 19.78
CA GLN A 86 -3.90 -5.18 19.95
C GLN A 86 -3.09 -6.35 19.39
N LEU A 87 -2.14 -6.07 18.52
CA LEU A 87 -1.32 -7.07 17.85
C LEU A 87 0.02 -7.29 18.57
N PRO A 88 0.58 -8.50 18.54
CA PRO A 88 1.91 -8.79 19.07
C PRO A 88 3.01 -8.28 18.10
N ILE A 89 3.00 -6.98 17.83
CA ILE A 89 4.01 -6.30 17.00
C ILE A 89 4.84 -5.41 17.92
N GLY A 90 6.15 -5.65 17.98
CA GLY A 90 7.08 -4.91 18.82
C GLY A 90 8.39 -4.59 18.12
N ALA A 91 9.26 -3.87 18.83
CA ALA A 91 10.53 -3.41 18.28
C ALA A 91 11.59 -4.52 18.20
N ASP A 92 11.54 -5.52 19.06
CA ASP A 92 12.69 -6.39 19.32
C ASP A 92 12.89 -7.48 18.25
N GLU A 93 11.83 -7.86 17.55
CA GLU A 93 11.89 -8.95 16.56
C GLU A 93 10.89 -8.73 15.41
N ILE A 94 11.21 -9.29 14.24
CA ILE A 94 10.24 -9.43 13.12
C ILE A 94 9.09 -10.31 13.63
N PRO A 95 7.83 -9.91 13.49
CA PRO A 95 6.70 -10.66 14.02
C PRO A 95 6.55 -12.06 13.41
N ASP A 96 6.22 -13.04 14.25
CA ASP A 96 5.82 -14.38 13.81
C ASP A 96 4.39 -14.32 13.23
N PHE A 97 4.23 -14.69 11.96
CA PHE A 97 2.93 -14.66 11.25
C PHE A 97 1.89 -15.59 11.89
N ARG A 98 2.30 -16.66 12.56
CA ARG A 98 1.38 -17.53 13.28
C ARG A 98 0.74 -16.80 14.46
N ARG A 99 1.55 -16.07 15.25
CA ARG A 99 1.06 -15.29 16.40
C ARG A 99 0.15 -14.15 15.94
N LEU A 100 0.50 -13.47 14.84
CA LEU A 100 -0.37 -12.44 14.25
C LEU A 100 -1.69 -13.04 13.80
N SER A 101 -1.64 -14.17 13.10
CA SER A 101 -2.82 -14.85 12.57
C SER A 101 -3.76 -15.32 13.70
N GLU A 102 -3.23 -15.80 14.83
CA GLU A 102 -4.06 -16.16 15.99
C GLU A 102 -4.90 -15.00 16.52
N VAL A 103 -4.35 -13.79 16.50
CA VAL A 103 -5.08 -12.59 16.95
C VAL A 103 -6.09 -12.16 15.89
N LEU A 104 -5.66 -12.04 14.63
CA LEU A 104 -6.51 -11.64 13.51
C LEU A 104 -7.70 -12.58 13.31
N MET A 105 -7.48 -13.90 13.42
CA MET A 105 -8.55 -14.91 13.27
C MET A 105 -9.68 -14.72 14.29
N ARG A 106 -9.34 -14.33 15.53
CA ARG A 106 -10.34 -14.08 16.56
C ARG A 106 -11.11 -12.78 16.35
N HIS A 107 -10.50 -11.78 15.72
CA HIS A 107 -11.11 -10.45 15.56
C HIS A 107 -11.85 -10.30 14.21
N THR A 108 -11.21 -10.67 13.13
CA THR A 108 -11.71 -10.41 11.76
C THR A 108 -11.69 -11.62 10.85
N GLY A 109 -11.21 -12.77 11.33
CA GLY A 109 -11.12 -13.99 10.53
C GLY A 109 -9.97 -13.97 9.49
N TRP A 110 -9.02 -13.04 9.62
CA TRP A 110 -7.85 -12.95 8.74
C TRP A 110 -6.67 -13.76 9.27
N GLN A 111 -5.80 -14.15 8.34
CA GLN A 111 -4.50 -14.73 8.63
C GLN A 111 -3.43 -14.16 7.71
N ILE A 112 -2.20 -14.16 8.17
CA ILE A 112 -1.03 -13.78 7.38
C ILE A 112 -0.41 -15.06 6.83
N VAL A 113 -0.11 -15.06 5.54
CA VAL A 113 0.59 -16.17 4.88
C VAL A 113 1.89 -15.65 4.28
N ALA A 114 2.98 -16.38 4.49
CA ALA A 114 4.26 -16.01 3.91
C ALA A 114 4.30 -16.37 2.42
N VAL A 115 4.85 -15.45 1.63
CA VAL A 115 5.12 -15.63 0.21
C VAL A 115 6.57 -15.26 -0.10
N PRO A 116 7.18 -15.80 -1.17
CA PRO A 116 8.59 -15.54 -1.46
C PRO A 116 8.89 -14.10 -1.90
N GLY A 117 7.87 -13.34 -2.26
CA GLY A 117 7.93 -11.99 -2.78
C GLY A 117 6.65 -11.69 -3.54
N LEU A 118 6.72 -10.89 -4.61
CA LEU A 118 5.57 -10.59 -5.45
C LEU A 118 4.99 -11.86 -6.07
N VAL A 119 3.69 -12.07 -5.89
CA VAL A 119 2.92 -13.19 -6.45
C VAL A 119 2.10 -12.74 -7.66
N PRO A 120 1.67 -13.65 -8.55
CA PRO A 120 0.74 -13.33 -9.63
C PRO A 120 -0.56 -12.71 -9.11
N ASP A 121 -1.14 -11.80 -9.88
CA ASP A 121 -2.36 -11.07 -9.51
C ASP A 121 -3.50 -12.00 -9.08
N GLU A 122 -3.73 -13.09 -9.82
CA GLU A 122 -4.77 -14.06 -9.48
C GLU A 122 -4.55 -14.74 -8.12
N VAL A 123 -3.29 -15.02 -7.78
CA VAL A 123 -2.90 -15.60 -6.49
C VAL A 123 -3.11 -14.58 -5.37
N PHE A 124 -2.68 -13.33 -5.60
CA PHE A 124 -2.90 -12.23 -4.66
C PHE A 124 -4.39 -12.04 -4.35
N PHE A 125 -5.23 -11.94 -5.39
CA PHE A 125 -6.66 -11.76 -5.21
C PHE A 125 -7.34 -12.98 -4.58
N ASP A 126 -6.92 -14.21 -4.92
CA ASP A 126 -7.44 -15.41 -4.27
C ASP A 126 -7.14 -15.40 -2.77
N HIS A 127 -5.93 -15.04 -2.39
CA HIS A 127 -5.58 -14.88 -0.98
C HIS A 127 -6.49 -13.87 -0.29
N LEU A 128 -6.63 -12.66 -0.82
CA LEU A 128 -7.47 -11.63 -0.21
C LEU A 128 -8.94 -12.06 -0.13
N ALA A 129 -9.49 -12.68 -1.19
CA ALA A 129 -10.85 -13.19 -1.22
C ALA A 129 -11.12 -14.22 -0.11
N ASN A 130 -10.09 -14.97 0.30
CA ASN A 130 -10.14 -15.98 1.34
C ASN A 130 -9.61 -15.49 2.71
N ARG A 131 -9.55 -14.17 2.94
CA ARG A 131 -9.03 -13.55 4.17
C ARG A 131 -7.61 -14.00 4.53
N ARG A 132 -6.78 -14.20 3.55
CA ARG A 132 -5.34 -14.45 3.70
C ARG A 132 -4.58 -13.25 3.17
N PHE A 133 -3.76 -12.63 4.00
CA PHE A 133 -2.91 -11.53 3.56
C PHE A 133 -1.53 -12.10 3.19
N PRO A 134 -1.14 -12.09 1.91
CA PRO A 134 0.19 -12.56 1.50
C PRO A 134 1.22 -11.51 1.86
N ALA A 135 2.18 -11.88 2.71
CA ALA A 135 3.26 -11.02 3.16
C ALA A 135 4.62 -11.60 2.75
N GLY A 136 5.50 -10.75 2.24
CA GLY A 136 6.89 -11.11 2.00
C GLY A 136 7.59 -11.50 3.30
N HIS A 137 8.44 -12.53 3.24
CA HIS A 137 9.18 -12.98 4.42
C HIS A 137 10.55 -12.30 4.57
N PHE A 138 11.07 -11.63 3.54
CA PHE A 138 12.36 -10.94 3.61
C PHE A 138 12.24 -9.54 4.21
N ILE A 139 13.33 -9.02 4.76
CA ILE A 139 13.45 -7.63 5.18
C ILE A 139 14.53 -6.91 4.38
N ARG A 140 14.32 -5.62 4.10
CA ARG A 140 15.30 -4.75 3.43
C ARG A 140 16.65 -4.73 4.15
N LYS A 141 17.69 -4.36 3.44
CA LYS A 141 19.04 -4.21 4.01
C LYS A 141 19.16 -2.89 4.77
N ALA A 142 20.13 -2.82 5.68
CA ALA A 142 20.39 -1.62 6.48
C ALA A 142 20.77 -0.35 5.68
N ASN A 143 21.17 -0.49 4.43
CA ASN A 143 21.42 0.63 3.52
C ASN A 143 20.23 1.03 2.65
N GLU A 144 19.07 0.36 2.83
CA GLU A 144 17.81 0.57 2.08
C GLU A 144 16.66 1.06 2.98
N LEU A 145 16.98 1.62 4.16
CA LEU A 145 15.97 2.00 5.17
C LEU A 145 14.95 3.02 4.67
N ASP A 146 15.35 3.93 3.79
CA ASP A 146 14.52 5.05 3.35
C ASP A 146 13.74 4.77 2.06
N TYR A 147 14.17 3.79 1.28
CA TYR A 147 13.51 3.40 0.04
C TYR A 147 13.75 1.94 -0.29
N LEU A 148 12.69 1.26 -0.67
CA LEU A 148 12.71 -0.11 -1.17
C LEU A 148 11.78 -0.22 -2.37
N GLU A 149 12.23 -0.86 -3.44
CA GLU A 149 11.45 -1.02 -4.67
C GLU A 149 10.38 -2.13 -4.54
N GLU A 150 10.69 -3.21 -3.82
CA GLU A 150 9.80 -4.34 -3.57
C GLU A 150 9.31 -4.32 -2.11
N PRO A 151 8.00 -4.49 -1.82
CA PRO A 151 7.50 -4.53 -0.45
C PRO A 151 8.16 -5.66 0.34
N ASP A 152 8.63 -5.34 1.53
CA ASP A 152 9.26 -6.26 2.47
C ASP A 152 8.34 -6.54 3.68
N VAL A 153 8.77 -7.44 4.56
CA VAL A 153 8.01 -7.79 5.77
C VAL A 153 7.67 -6.57 6.64
N PHE A 154 8.49 -5.52 6.63
CA PHE A 154 8.16 -4.31 7.37
C PHE A 154 6.98 -3.57 6.75
N HIS A 155 7.00 -3.37 5.43
CA HIS A 155 5.87 -2.77 4.73
C HIS A 155 4.59 -3.60 4.93
N ASP A 156 4.68 -4.91 4.68
CA ASP A 156 3.52 -5.79 4.70
C ASP A 156 2.93 -5.93 6.11
N VAL A 157 3.77 -6.12 7.12
CA VAL A 157 3.28 -6.35 8.49
C VAL A 157 3.01 -5.04 9.21
N PHE A 158 3.95 -4.11 9.25
CA PHE A 158 3.76 -2.85 9.97
C PHE A 158 2.71 -1.97 9.30
N GLY A 159 2.71 -1.91 7.96
CA GLY A 159 1.81 -1.05 7.20
C GLY A 159 0.38 -1.59 7.12
N HIS A 160 0.20 -2.86 6.75
CA HIS A 160 -1.13 -3.41 6.47
C HIS A 160 -1.82 -4.09 7.66
N VAL A 161 -1.07 -4.89 8.44
CA VAL A 161 -1.69 -5.79 9.40
C VAL A 161 -2.48 -5.08 10.50
N PRO A 162 -2.06 -3.91 11.04
CA PRO A 162 -2.84 -3.17 12.02
C PRO A 162 -4.24 -2.80 11.53
N MET A 163 -4.37 -2.43 10.25
CA MET A 163 -5.67 -2.05 9.67
C MET A 163 -6.59 -3.26 9.48
N LEU A 164 -6.06 -4.48 9.32
CA LEU A 164 -6.87 -5.71 9.25
C LEU A 164 -7.56 -6.07 10.58
N MET A 165 -7.20 -5.42 11.69
CA MET A 165 -7.92 -5.51 12.96
C MET A 165 -9.28 -4.78 12.92
N ASN A 166 -9.43 -3.80 12.03
CA ASN A 166 -10.69 -3.08 11.85
C ASN A 166 -11.62 -3.88 10.92
N PRO A 167 -12.85 -4.25 11.35
CA PRO A 167 -13.77 -5.06 10.55
C PRO A 167 -14.15 -4.42 9.20
N VAL A 168 -14.27 -3.09 9.12
CA VAL A 168 -14.60 -2.37 7.89
C VAL A 168 -13.49 -2.54 6.85
N ILE A 169 -12.25 -2.35 7.27
CA ILE A 169 -11.08 -2.54 6.39
C ILE A 169 -10.95 -4.01 6.01
N ALA A 170 -11.10 -4.92 6.96
CA ALA A 170 -11.02 -6.36 6.74
C ALA A 170 -12.04 -6.83 5.70
N ASP A 171 -13.29 -6.38 5.81
CA ASP A 171 -14.36 -6.69 4.85
C ASP A 171 -14.12 -6.05 3.48
N PHE A 172 -13.63 -4.80 3.47
CA PHE A 172 -13.28 -4.10 2.23
C PHE A 172 -12.15 -4.82 1.47
N VAL A 173 -11.08 -5.21 2.14
CA VAL A 173 -9.95 -5.91 1.52
C VAL A 173 -10.37 -7.28 0.98
N GLN A 174 -11.25 -8.00 1.70
CA GLN A 174 -11.82 -9.25 1.18
C GLN A 174 -12.68 -9.01 -0.07
N ALA A 175 -13.58 -8.03 -0.03
CA ALA A 175 -14.42 -7.66 -1.18
C ALA A 175 -13.56 -7.22 -2.38
N TYR A 176 -12.47 -6.51 -2.12
CA TYR A 176 -11.48 -6.15 -3.13
C TYR A 176 -10.85 -7.40 -3.77
N GLY A 177 -10.48 -8.42 -3.00
CA GLY A 177 -9.99 -9.70 -3.51
C GLY A 177 -10.99 -10.38 -4.45
N VAL A 178 -12.24 -10.50 -4.03
CA VAL A 178 -13.33 -11.03 -4.87
C VAL A 178 -13.53 -10.19 -6.13
N GLY A 179 -13.53 -8.87 -5.99
CA GLY A 179 -13.63 -7.93 -7.10
C GLY A 179 -12.48 -8.03 -8.09
N GLY A 180 -11.25 -8.31 -7.61
CA GLY A 180 -10.05 -8.47 -8.41
C GLY A 180 -10.11 -9.65 -9.35
N LEU A 181 -10.53 -10.82 -8.84
CA LEU A 181 -10.74 -12.01 -9.67
C LEU A 181 -11.76 -11.75 -10.79
N ARG A 182 -12.85 -11.03 -10.48
CA ARG A 182 -13.85 -10.64 -11.48
C ARG A 182 -13.33 -9.60 -12.47
N ALA A 183 -12.61 -8.60 -12.01
CA ALA A 183 -12.04 -7.54 -12.85
C ALA A 183 -11.00 -8.10 -13.84
N GLN A 184 -10.23 -9.09 -13.43
CA GLN A 184 -9.30 -9.81 -14.30
C GLN A 184 -10.04 -10.51 -15.45
N GLN A 185 -11.12 -11.20 -15.14
CA GLN A 185 -11.97 -11.87 -16.17
C GLN A 185 -12.59 -10.86 -17.16
N LEU A 186 -12.89 -9.64 -16.70
CA LEU A 186 -13.46 -8.57 -17.51
C LEU A 186 -12.43 -7.72 -18.25
N GLY A 187 -11.13 -7.90 -17.99
CA GLY A 187 -10.05 -7.11 -18.61
C GLY A 187 -9.97 -5.67 -18.11
N VAL A 188 -10.51 -5.37 -16.90
CA VAL A 188 -10.58 -4.02 -16.31
C VAL A 188 -9.75 -3.89 -15.03
N LEU A 189 -8.84 -4.80 -14.84
CA LEU A 189 -8.01 -4.87 -13.64
C LEU A 189 -7.21 -3.58 -13.35
N PRO A 190 -6.66 -2.84 -14.35
CA PRO A 190 -5.96 -1.59 -14.09
C PRO A 190 -6.82 -0.53 -13.37
N ASN A 191 -8.12 -0.46 -13.67
CA ASN A 191 -9.02 0.48 -13.02
C ASN A 191 -9.25 0.12 -11.54
N LEU A 192 -9.39 -1.18 -11.24
CA LEU A 192 -9.54 -1.64 -9.86
C LEU A 192 -8.24 -1.49 -9.07
N ALA A 193 -7.08 -1.70 -9.70
CA ALA A 193 -5.79 -1.50 -9.06
C ALA A 193 -5.60 -0.09 -8.51
N ARG A 194 -6.12 0.93 -9.23
CA ARG A 194 -6.09 2.33 -8.78
C ARG A 194 -6.90 2.52 -7.49
N VAL A 195 -7.98 1.76 -7.29
CA VAL A 195 -8.73 1.81 -6.03
C VAL A 195 -7.87 1.32 -4.87
N TYR A 196 -7.18 0.19 -5.01
CA TYR A 196 -6.27 -0.31 -3.97
C TYR A 196 -5.15 0.69 -3.68
N TRP A 197 -4.53 1.21 -4.74
CA TRP A 197 -3.45 2.19 -4.62
C TRP A 197 -3.86 3.41 -3.81
N TYR A 198 -4.97 4.03 -4.17
CA TYR A 198 -5.42 5.27 -3.54
C TYR A 198 -6.25 5.07 -2.26
N THR A 199 -6.48 3.84 -1.84
CA THR A 199 -7.12 3.52 -0.56
C THR A 199 -6.16 2.75 0.35
N VAL A 200 -5.97 1.46 0.13
CA VAL A 200 -5.21 0.59 1.02
C VAL A 200 -3.74 1.01 1.14
N GLU A 201 -3.13 1.49 0.02
CA GLU A 201 -1.73 1.90 0.02
C GLU A 201 -1.53 3.38 0.39
N PHE A 202 -2.23 4.30 -0.28
CA PHE A 202 -1.97 5.75 -0.17
C PHE A 202 -3.21 6.54 0.26
N GLY A 203 -4.09 5.93 1.04
CA GLY A 203 -5.32 6.55 1.50
C GLY A 203 -5.13 7.47 2.70
N LEU A 204 -5.86 8.59 2.68
CA LEU A 204 -6.04 9.50 3.80
C LEU A 204 -7.52 9.51 4.24
N VAL A 205 -7.76 9.76 5.51
CA VAL A 205 -9.11 9.88 6.08
C VAL A 205 -9.22 11.16 6.91
N GLN A 206 -10.40 11.80 6.85
CA GLN A 206 -10.72 12.92 7.71
C GLN A 206 -11.16 12.39 9.07
N GLN A 207 -10.46 12.76 10.13
CA GLN A 207 -10.89 12.54 11.51
C GLN A 207 -11.13 13.87 12.22
N LYS A 208 -11.64 13.80 13.44
CA LYS A 208 -12.05 15.01 14.21
C LYS A 208 -10.93 16.05 14.31
N ASP A 209 -9.70 15.61 14.48
CA ASP A 209 -8.55 16.48 14.71
C ASP A 209 -7.69 16.70 13.45
N GLY A 210 -8.25 16.42 12.25
CA GLY A 210 -7.62 16.66 10.95
C GLY A 210 -7.44 15.41 10.11
N LEU A 211 -6.64 15.56 9.06
CA LEU A 211 -6.31 14.44 8.16
C LEU A 211 -5.43 13.41 8.86
N ARG A 212 -5.70 12.14 8.59
CA ARG A 212 -4.94 11.01 9.12
C ARG A 212 -4.60 10.00 8.02
N ILE A 213 -3.52 9.29 8.22
CA ILE A 213 -3.03 8.21 7.37
C ILE A 213 -3.74 6.92 7.75
N TYR A 214 -4.34 6.24 6.78
CA TYR A 214 -4.74 4.85 6.93
C TYR A 214 -4.06 3.93 5.90
N GLY A 215 -3.48 4.51 4.84
CA GLY A 215 -2.80 3.77 3.79
C GLY A 215 -1.45 3.22 4.25
N SER A 216 -1.22 1.94 3.97
CA SER A 216 -0.05 1.16 4.41
C SER A 216 1.26 1.65 3.78
N GLY A 217 1.23 2.03 2.50
CA GLY A 217 2.39 2.59 1.80
C GLY A 217 2.85 3.90 2.41
N ILE A 218 1.92 4.72 2.91
CA ILE A 218 2.27 5.91 3.67
C ILE A 218 2.76 5.53 5.07
N ALA A 219 2.01 4.70 5.81
CA ALA A 219 2.29 4.38 7.21
C ALA A 219 3.63 3.66 7.41
N SER A 220 4.10 2.88 6.44
CA SER A 220 5.37 2.17 6.48
C SER A 220 6.56 2.99 5.94
N SER A 221 6.32 4.16 5.34
CA SER A 221 7.35 5.05 4.78
C SER A 221 7.54 6.29 5.64
N PHE A 222 8.76 6.51 6.14
CA PHE A 222 9.08 7.67 6.97
C PHE A 222 8.86 8.99 6.22
N THR A 223 9.36 9.09 5.01
CA THR A 223 9.30 10.33 4.23
C THR A 223 7.89 10.57 3.65
N GLU A 224 7.20 9.50 3.19
CA GLU A 224 5.84 9.62 2.67
C GLU A 224 4.84 10.03 3.77
N SER A 225 5.01 9.54 5.01
CA SER A 225 4.16 9.93 6.14
C SER A 225 4.17 11.44 6.40
N VAL A 226 5.32 12.08 6.25
CA VAL A 226 5.44 13.53 6.37
C VAL A 226 4.93 14.24 5.11
N PHE A 227 5.35 13.76 3.94
CA PHE A 227 4.99 14.37 2.66
C PHE A 227 3.48 14.38 2.43
N ALA A 228 2.81 13.27 2.68
CA ALA A 228 1.37 13.13 2.44
C ALA A 228 0.51 14.12 3.24
N LEU A 229 0.92 14.46 4.46
CA LEU A 229 0.16 15.33 5.34
C LEU A 229 0.63 16.80 5.35
N GLU A 230 1.95 17.02 5.31
CA GLU A 230 2.54 18.32 5.62
C GLU A 230 3.07 19.05 4.39
N ASN A 231 3.46 18.35 3.34
CA ASN A 231 4.00 19.00 2.16
C ASN A 231 2.90 19.75 1.37
N PRO A 232 3.12 21.01 0.97
CA PRO A 232 2.14 21.78 0.20
C PRO A 232 2.10 21.39 -1.29
N SER A 233 2.92 20.43 -1.74
CA SER A 233 3.02 20.08 -3.16
C SER A 233 1.86 19.22 -3.66
N PRO A 234 1.49 18.10 -3.01
CA PRO A 234 0.46 17.22 -3.53
C PRO A 234 -0.95 17.80 -3.37
N ASN A 235 -1.83 17.44 -4.28
CA ASN A 235 -3.26 17.67 -4.12
C ASN A 235 -3.82 16.70 -3.06
N ARG A 236 -4.78 17.14 -2.26
CA ARG A 236 -5.61 16.29 -1.41
C ARG A 236 -7.05 16.50 -1.82
N ILE A 237 -7.66 15.48 -2.36
CA ILE A 237 -8.99 15.53 -3.03
C ILE A 237 -9.90 14.55 -2.31
N GLY A 238 -11.16 14.94 -2.06
CA GLY A 238 -12.16 14.04 -1.53
C GLY A 238 -12.31 12.80 -2.40
N PHE A 239 -12.45 11.65 -1.79
CA PHE A 239 -12.57 10.37 -2.51
C PHE A 239 -13.82 10.36 -3.39
N ASP A 240 -13.66 9.97 -4.63
CA ASP A 240 -14.71 9.62 -5.58
C ASP A 240 -14.25 8.38 -6.37
N LEU A 241 -15.09 7.35 -6.45
CA LEU A 241 -14.70 6.06 -7.01
C LEU A 241 -14.30 6.15 -8.49
N GLU A 242 -15.11 6.84 -9.31
CA GLU A 242 -14.82 6.94 -10.75
C GLU A 242 -13.61 7.82 -11.02
N ARG A 243 -13.44 8.86 -10.22
CA ARG A 243 -12.26 9.74 -10.24
C ARG A 243 -10.99 8.96 -9.95
N VAL A 244 -11.00 8.14 -8.89
CA VAL A 244 -9.88 7.27 -8.49
C VAL A 244 -9.59 6.24 -9.57
N MET A 245 -10.60 5.53 -10.07
CA MET A 245 -10.44 4.49 -11.10
C MET A 245 -9.83 4.99 -12.40
N ARG A 246 -9.92 6.29 -12.66
CA ARG A 246 -9.38 6.95 -13.86
C ARG A 246 -8.03 7.60 -13.65
N THR A 247 -7.57 7.74 -12.40
CA THR A 247 -6.34 8.45 -12.07
C THR A 247 -5.14 7.52 -12.11
N ASN A 248 -4.18 7.83 -12.96
CA ASN A 248 -2.89 7.16 -12.98
C ASN A 248 -2.10 7.49 -11.70
N TYR A 249 -1.21 6.61 -11.28
CA TYR A 249 -0.38 6.79 -10.09
C TYR A 249 1.10 6.63 -10.40
N ARG A 250 1.94 7.07 -9.48
CA ARG A 250 3.40 6.92 -9.53
C ARG A 250 3.85 5.83 -8.58
N ILE A 251 4.84 5.05 -9.02
CA ILE A 251 5.48 4.00 -8.21
C ILE A 251 6.94 4.33 -7.87
N ASP A 252 7.48 5.40 -8.46
CA ASP A 252 8.90 5.75 -8.45
C ASP A 252 9.20 7.06 -7.71
N ASP A 253 8.18 7.72 -7.16
CA ASP A 253 8.30 8.98 -6.44
C ASP A 253 7.08 9.20 -5.54
N PHE A 254 7.08 10.26 -4.71
CA PHE A 254 5.94 10.68 -3.91
C PHE A 254 4.69 10.92 -4.76
N GLN A 255 3.52 10.66 -4.17
CA GLN A 255 2.27 10.85 -4.91
C GLN A 255 1.99 12.33 -5.18
N GLU A 256 1.47 12.64 -6.39
CA GLU A 256 1.02 14.00 -6.77
C GLU A 256 -0.38 14.31 -6.23
N VAL A 257 -1.15 13.26 -5.91
CA VAL A 257 -2.48 13.36 -5.33
C VAL A 257 -2.71 12.27 -4.28
N TYR A 258 -3.38 12.64 -3.20
CA TYR A 258 -3.95 11.72 -2.21
C TYR A 258 -5.45 11.89 -2.18
N PHE A 259 -6.19 10.79 -2.09
CA PHE A 259 -7.64 10.83 -1.94
C PHE A 259 -8.01 10.66 -0.47
N VAL A 260 -8.99 11.47 -0.05
CA VAL A 260 -9.40 11.61 1.34
C VAL A 260 -10.80 11.08 1.52
N LEU A 261 -10.96 10.04 2.32
CA LEU A 261 -12.25 9.55 2.79
C LEU A 261 -12.81 10.49 3.86
N ASP A 262 -14.13 10.69 3.90
CA ASP A 262 -14.78 11.39 4.99
C ASP A 262 -14.85 10.52 6.25
N SER A 263 -14.96 9.19 6.06
CA SER A 263 -14.93 8.17 7.10
C SER A 263 -14.39 6.86 6.53
N LEU A 264 -13.77 6.01 7.35
CA LEU A 264 -13.44 4.64 6.94
C LEU A 264 -14.69 3.81 6.60
N ASP A 265 -15.84 4.16 7.14
CA ASP A 265 -17.11 3.50 6.79
C ASP A 265 -17.48 3.67 5.30
N ASP A 266 -16.93 4.65 4.60
CA ASP A 266 -17.11 4.81 3.17
C ASP A 266 -16.58 3.60 2.39
N LEU A 267 -15.54 2.93 2.89
CA LEU A 267 -15.03 1.69 2.30
C LEU A 267 -16.03 0.53 2.37
N LEU A 268 -16.87 0.51 3.42
CA LEU A 268 -17.93 -0.50 3.55
C LEU A 268 -19.00 -0.31 2.47
N GLN A 269 -19.25 0.92 2.04
CA GLN A 269 -20.16 1.18 0.93
C GLN A 269 -19.55 0.72 -0.39
N LEU A 270 -18.25 0.94 -0.59
CA LEU A 270 -17.53 0.45 -1.78
C LEU A 270 -17.58 -1.07 -1.90
N ALA A 271 -17.46 -1.80 -0.80
CA ALA A 271 -17.54 -3.26 -0.77
C ALA A 271 -18.90 -3.82 -1.25
N LYS A 272 -19.95 -2.99 -1.26
CA LYS A 272 -21.33 -3.36 -1.66
C LYS A 272 -21.69 -2.94 -3.09
N ILE A 273 -20.85 -2.15 -3.75
CA ILE A 273 -21.15 -1.62 -5.09
C ILE A 273 -20.99 -2.75 -6.14
N ASP A 274 -21.95 -2.83 -7.06
CA ASP A 274 -21.71 -3.55 -8.33
C ASP A 274 -20.81 -2.69 -9.22
N PHE A 275 -19.59 -3.15 -9.39
CA PHE A 275 -18.60 -2.43 -10.19
C PHE A 275 -18.82 -2.54 -11.70
N ALA A 276 -19.65 -3.46 -12.20
CA ALA A 276 -19.83 -3.63 -13.64
C ALA A 276 -20.33 -2.37 -14.36
N PRO A 277 -21.38 -1.66 -13.87
CA PRO A 277 -21.76 -0.38 -14.47
C PRO A 277 -20.70 0.73 -14.31
N VAL A 278 -19.90 0.68 -13.24
CA VAL A 278 -18.81 1.64 -13.04
C VAL A 278 -17.73 1.44 -14.08
N TYR A 279 -17.32 0.20 -14.33
CA TYR A 279 -16.33 -0.13 -15.37
C TYR A 279 -16.77 0.33 -16.76
N GLU A 280 -18.05 0.21 -17.10
CA GLU A 280 -18.57 0.69 -18.38
C GLU A 280 -18.42 2.20 -18.54
N ARG A 281 -18.61 2.97 -17.46
CA ARG A 281 -18.46 4.43 -17.50
C ARG A 281 -17.00 4.83 -17.53
N VAL A 282 -16.17 4.29 -16.66
CA VAL A 282 -14.75 4.64 -16.59
C VAL A 282 -13.99 4.19 -17.84
N GLY A 283 -14.37 3.05 -18.45
CA GLY A 283 -13.75 2.56 -19.69
C GLY A 283 -14.02 3.45 -20.92
N LYS A 284 -15.05 4.29 -20.88
CA LYS A 284 -15.38 5.27 -21.93
C LYS A 284 -14.82 6.67 -21.65
N ALA A 285 -14.36 6.91 -20.43
CA ALA A 285 -13.85 8.20 -20.00
C ALA A 285 -12.31 8.27 -20.14
N PRO A 286 -11.74 9.45 -20.38
CA PRO A 286 -10.29 9.60 -20.48
C PRO A 286 -9.62 9.29 -19.13
N GLU A 287 -8.43 8.70 -19.17
CA GLU A 287 -7.56 8.60 -18.00
C GLU A 287 -7.08 9.99 -17.57
N LEU A 288 -6.80 10.10 -16.28
CA LEU A 288 -6.35 11.34 -15.65
C LEU A 288 -4.91 11.17 -15.18
N GLN A 289 -4.12 12.22 -15.33
CA GLN A 289 -2.78 12.25 -14.77
C GLN A 289 -2.85 12.50 -13.24
N PRO A 290 -1.85 12.08 -12.46
CA PRO A 290 -1.88 12.25 -11.00
C PRO A 290 -2.00 13.70 -10.54
N GLY A 291 -1.42 14.64 -11.32
CA GLY A 291 -1.48 16.08 -11.03
C GLY A 291 -2.77 16.79 -11.48
N ASP A 292 -3.64 16.12 -12.24
CA ASP A 292 -4.87 16.72 -12.76
C ASP A 292 -5.86 17.04 -11.63
N VAL A 293 -6.50 18.22 -11.74
CA VAL A 293 -7.57 18.66 -10.84
C VAL A 293 -8.77 19.05 -11.69
N LEU A 294 -9.91 18.40 -11.46
CA LEU A 294 -11.16 18.64 -12.17
C LEU A 294 -12.01 19.70 -11.44
N GLU A 295 -12.89 20.37 -12.18
CA GLU A 295 -13.88 21.28 -11.58
C GLU A 295 -14.85 20.58 -10.62
N THR A 296 -15.08 19.28 -10.84
CA THR A 296 -15.94 18.44 -10.01
C THR A 296 -15.23 17.91 -8.76
N ASP A 297 -13.91 18.07 -8.64
CA ASP A 297 -13.17 17.56 -7.49
C ASP A 297 -13.53 18.33 -6.22
N ARG A 298 -13.83 17.63 -5.14
CA ARG A 298 -13.95 18.20 -3.80
C ARG A 298 -12.54 18.42 -3.24
N ILE A 299 -12.05 19.66 -3.35
CA ILE A 299 -10.70 20.01 -2.94
C ILE A 299 -10.61 20.13 -1.41
N VAL A 300 -9.83 19.27 -0.77
CA VAL A 300 -9.43 19.36 0.64
C VAL A 300 -8.20 20.28 0.78
N HIS A 301 -7.21 20.09 -0.11
CA HIS A 301 -6.05 20.96 -0.24
C HIS A 301 -5.62 21.00 -1.70
N ARG A 302 -5.54 22.20 -2.28
CA ARG A 302 -4.99 22.37 -3.63
C ARG A 302 -3.47 22.43 -3.57
N GLY A 303 -2.83 21.42 -4.11
CA GLY A 303 -1.38 21.30 -4.14
C GLY A 303 -0.72 22.34 -5.01
N SER A 304 0.47 22.76 -4.62
CA SER A 304 1.28 23.66 -5.44
C SER A 304 1.99 22.95 -6.60
N GLY A 305 2.11 21.64 -6.59
CA GLY A 305 2.86 20.82 -7.56
C GLY A 305 4.36 21.15 -7.64
N ARG A 306 4.90 21.91 -6.70
CA ARG A 306 6.29 22.43 -6.79
C ARG A 306 7.32 21.33 -6.74
N TYR A 307 7.13 20.32 -5.88
CA TYR A 307 8.06 19.21 -5.74
C TYR A 307 8.28 18.50 -7.08
N HIS A 308 7.22 18.04 -7.73
CA HIS A 308 7.30 17.28 -8.97
C HIS A 308 7.76 18.14 -10.17
N ARG A 309 7.34 19.43 -10.24
CA ARG A 309 7.86 20.36 -11.26
C ARG A 309 9.35 20.67 -11.11
N ALA A 310 9.88 20.60 -9.90
CA ALA A 310 11.31 20.77 -9.64
C ALA A 310 12.12 19.47 -9.88
N GLY A 311 11.49 18.41 -10.40
CA GLY A 311 12.15 17.12 -10.65
C GLY A 311 12.49 16.35 -9.37
N GLY A 312 11.68 16.50 -8.32
CA GLY A 312 11.87 15.79 -7.06
C GLY A 312 13.04 16.29 -6.19
N ALA A 313 13.63 17.44 -6.51
CA ALA A 313 14.96 17.83 -5.98
C ALA A 313 14.95 18.59 -4.64
N ALA A 314 13.81 18.79 -3.98
CA ALA A 314 13.74 19.64 -2.79
C ALA A 314 12.73 19.15 -1.75
N PHE A 315 13.07 18.07 -1.05
CA PHE A 315 12.50 17.82 0.26
C PHE A 315 13.63 17.78 1.29
N PRO A 316 13.82 18.80 2.14
CA PRO A 316 14.61 18.67 3.35
C PRO A 316 13.76 17.87 4.33
N GLY A 317 14.17 16.62 4.62
CA GLY A 317 13.63 15.80 5.69
C GLY A 317 13.96 16.36 7.05
#